data_5111c46eca5d7ed33ff8178399aea1be
#
_entry.id   5111c46eca5d7ed33ff8178399aea1be
#
_cell.length_a   1.000
_cell.length_b   1.000
_cell.length_c   1.000
_cell.angle_alpha   90.00
_cell.angle_beta   90.00
_cell.angle_gamma   90.00
#
_symmetry.space_group_name_H-M   'P 1'
#
loop_
_entity.id
_entity.type
_entity.pdbx_description
1 polymer ?
#
loop_
_entity_poly.entity_id
_entity_poly.type
_entity_poly.pdbx_seq_one_letter_code
_entity_poly.pdbx_strand_id
1 'polypeptide(L)'
;QWQDELSEKFELEFDILSRDQIESSRTGNPFEERDRLIVRLDMAARSDELAAKLEAARHYDLVICDEAHRMSATVFGGETKYTKRYQFGQRIGARTRNLLLMSATPHNGKDADFQLFMGLLDSDRFEGRFREGVHKIDVSDLM
;
A
#
# COMPACT_ATOMS: atom_id res chain seq x y z
N GLN A 1 -13.00 -13.59 -0.83
CA GLN A 1 -12.01 -14.52 -1.40
C GLN A 1 -10.75 -14.63 -0.52
N TRP A 2 -10.12 -13.51 -0.20
CA TRP A 2 -8.97 -13.50 0.72
C TRP A 2 -9.32 -14.06 2.09
N GLN A 3 -10.48 -13.66 2.64
CA GLN A 3 -10.92 -14.11 3.95
C GLN A 3 -11.06 -15.64 4.01
N ASP A 4 -11.69 -16.21 2.99
CA ASP A 4 -11.90 -17.66 2.89
C ASP A 4 -10.60 -18.41 2.69
N GLU A 5 -9.71 -17.91 1.83
CA GLU A 5 -8.42 -18.54 1.56
C GLU A 5 -7.53 -18.56 2.80
N LEU A 6 -7.50 -17.46 3.55
CA LEU A 6 -6.71 -17.39 4.79
C LEU A 6 -7.27 -18.31 5.86
N SER A 7 -8.58 -18.41 5.98
CA SER A 7 -9.22 -19.31 6.94
C SER A 7 -8.99 -20.79 6.58
N GLU A 8 -9.21 -21.14 5.32
CA GLU A 8 -9.13 -22.54 4.87
C GLU A 8 -7.70 -23.07 4.80
N LYS A 9 -6.75 -22.26 4.32
CA LYS A 9 -5.38 -22.72 4.06
C LYS A 9 -4.43 -22.50 5.23
N PHE A 10 -4.65 -21.46 6.02
CA PHE A 10 -3.74 -21.07 7.09
C PHE A 10 -4.38 -21.06 8.48
N GLU A 11 -5.67 -21.35 8.57
CA GLU A 11 -6.43 -21.28 9.81
C GLU A 11 -6.36 -19.89 10.48
N LEU A 12 -6.26 -18.82 9.65
CA LEU A 12 -6.21 -17.45 10.11
C LEU A 12 -7.54 -16.76 9.85
N GLU A 13 -8.15 -16.25 10.90
CA GLU A 13 -9.40 -15.52 10.82
C GLU A 13 -9.13 -14.03 10.68
N PHE A 14 -9.60 -13.43 9.57
CA PHE A 14 -9.50 -12.01 9.29
C PHE A 14 -10.87 -11.38 9.25
N ASP A 15 -10.97 -10.18 9.76
CA ASP A 15 -12.19 -9.38 9.69
C ASP A 15 -12.16 -8.47 8.47
N ILE A 16 -13.29 -8.34 7.79
CA ILE A 16 -13.44 -7.38 6.71
C ILE A 16 -13.94 -6.06 7.30
N LEU A 17 -13.17 -4.99 7.09
CA LEU A 17 -13.56 -3.67 7.58
C LEU A 17 -14.69 -3.11 6.72
N SER A 18 -15.86 -2.96 7.30
CA SER A 18 -17.04 -2.37 6.69
C SER A 18 -17.30 -0.98 7.27
N ARG A 19 -18.18 -0.22 6.61
CA ARG A 19 -18.59 1.08 7.14
C ARG A 19 -19.23 0.97 8.51
N ASP A 20 -20.07 -0.05 8.71
CA ASP A 20 -20.73 -0.28 9.99
C ASP A 20 -19.73 -0.51 11.11
N GLN A 21 -18.64 -1.24 10.82
CA GLN A 21 -17.58 -1.48 11.80
C GLN A 21 -16.77 -0.22 12.11
N ILE A 22 -16.59 0.66 11.12
CA ILE A 22 -15.92 1.94 11.33
C ILE A 22 -16.77 2.82 12.24
N GLU A 23 -18.06 2.90 11.97
CA GLU A 23 -19.01 3.72 12.74
C GLU A 23 -19.22 3.19 14.16
N SER A 24 -19.17 1.87 14.34
CA SER A 24 -19.39 1.23 15.63
C SER A 24 -18.11 1.01 16.44
N SER A 25 -16.99 1.54 16.00
CA SER A 25 -15.72 1.39 16.71
C SER A 25 -15.79 2.00 18.12
N ARG A 26 -15.41 1.21 19.12
CA ARG A 26 -15.44 1.63 20.53
C ARG A 26 -14.39 2.67 20.86
N THR A 27 -13.20 2.52 20.27
CA THR A 27 -12.07 3.43 20.51
C THR A 27 -12.08 4.62 19.56
N GLY A 28 -12.97 4.62 18.56
CA GLY A 28 -12.94 5.56 17.45
C GLY A 28 -11.92 5.21 16.38
N ASN A 29 -11.10 4.15 16.57
CA ASN A 29 -10.11 3.71 15.60
C ASN A 29 -10.19 2.19 15.42
N PRO A 30 -10.82 1.70 14.34
CA PRO A 30 -10.97 0.26 14.11
C PRO A 30 -9.65 -0.47 13.91
N PHE A 31 -8.60 0.23 13.50
CA PHE A 31 -7.27 -0.37 13.32
C PHE A 31 -6.58 -0.70 14.65
N GLU A 32 -6.95 -0.05 15.73
CA GLU A 32 -6.43 -0.37 17.07
C GLU A 32 -7.14 -1.54 17.71
N GLU A 33 -8.36 -1.82 17.29
CA GLU A 33 -9.21 -2.87 17.88
C GLU A 33 -8.94 -4.25 17.30
N ARG A 34 -8.31 -4.33 16.13
CA ARG A 34 -8.18 -5.58 15.39
C ARG A 34 -6.76 -5.81 14.89
N ASP A 35 -6.30 -7.03 15.04
CA ASP A 35 -4.95 -7.42 14.63
C ASP A 35 -4.88 -7.86 13.17
N ARG A 36 -5.99 -8.38 12.64
CA ARG A 36 -6.08 -8.97 11.30
C ARG A 36 -7.27 -8.39 10.57
N LEU A 37 -6.97 -7.55 9.57
CA LEU A 37 -7.99 -6.83 8.82
C LEU A 37 -7.81 -6.99 7.32
N ILE A 38 -8.94 -7.08 6.63
CA ILE A 38 -9.01 -6.94 5.19
C ILE A 38 -9.75 -5.64 4.90
N VAL A 39 -9.13 -4.75 4.13
CA VAL A 39 -9.66 -3.42 3.83
C VAL A 39 -9.67 -3.23 2.33
N ARG A 40 -10.76 -2.65 1.82
CA ARG A 40 -10.82 -2.27 0.41
C ARG A 40 -9.92 -1.07 0.17
N LEU A 41 -9.02 -1.20 -0.81
CA LEU A 41 -8.06 -0.15 -1.13
C LEU A 41 -8.76 1.17 -1.47
N ASP A 42 -9.80 1.13 -2.28
CA ASP A 42 -10.53 2.33 -2.68
C ASP A 42 -11.16 3.06 -1.50
N MET A 43 -11.73 2.31 -0.56
CA MET A 43 -12.32 2.89 0.63
C MET A 43 -11.28 3.59 1.49
N ALA A 44 -10.15 2.93 1.71
CA ALA A 44 -9.06 3.49 2.52
C ALA A 44 -8.39 4.68 1.82
N ALA A 45 -8.14 4.58 0.52
CA ALA A 45 -7.43 5.63 -0.22
C ALA A 45 -8.26 6.91 -0.41
N ARG A 46 -9.57 6.79 -0.48
CA ARG A 46 -10.46 7.95 -0.66
C ARG A 46 -10.82 8.68 0.63
N SER A 47 -10.59 8.05 1.76
CA SER A 47 -10.94 8.62 3.06
C SER A 47 -9.69 9.07 3.79
N ASP A 48 -9.46 10.39 3.84
CA ASP A 48 -8.37 10.96 4.60
C ASP A 48 -8.51 10.66 6.10
N GLU A 49 -9.75 10.62 6.59
CA GLU A 49 -10.05 10.26 7.97
C GLU A 49 -9.61 8.82 8.28
N LEU A 50 -9.95 7.88 7.41
CA LEU A 50 -9.59 6.47 7.61
C LEU A 50 -8.09 6.27 7.52
N ALA A 51 -7.44 6.92 6.57
CA ALA A 51 -5.99 6.88 6.43
C ALA A 51 -5.28 7.46 7.65
N ALA A 52 -5.78 8.56 8.19
CA ALA A 52 -5.26 9.16 9.42
C ALA A 52 -5.41 8.22 10.63
N LYS A 53 -6.53 7.51 10.71
CA LYS A 53 -6.75 6.50 11.76
C LYS A 53 -5.76 5.34 11.66
N LEU A 54 -5.46 4.89 10.45
CA LEU A 54 -4.45 3.85 10.22
C LEU A 54 -3.05 4.33 10.64
N GLU A 55 -2.70 5.56 10.34
CA GLU A 55 -1.41 6.14 10.75
C GLU A 55 -1.30 6.32 12.25
N ALA A 56 -2.40 6.66 12.92
CA ALA A 56 -2.42 6.85 14.36
C ALA A 56 -2.41 5.52 15.14
N ALA A 57 -2.81 4.43 14.49
CA ALA A 57 -2.83 3.12 15.11
C ALA A 57 -1.42 2.54 15.29
N ARG A 58 -1.34 1.47 16.08
CA ARG A 58 -0.10 0.71 16.19
C ARG A 58 0.38 0.22 14.83
N HIS A 59 1.69 0.00 14.69
CA HIS A 59 2.25 -0.52 13.45
C HIS A 59 1.84 -1.98 13.26
N TYR A 60 1.35 -2.30 12.07
CA TYR A 60 1.15 -3.68 11.67
C TYR A 60 2.48 -4.31 11.29
N ASP A 61 2.65 -5.59 11.58
CA ASP A 61 3.86 -6.33 11.24
C ASP A 61 3.99 -6.56 9.75
N LEU A 62 2.88 -6.78 9.09
CA LEU A 62 2.82 -7.05 7.65
C LEU A 62 1.56 -6.43 7.05
N VAL A 63 1.75 -5.70 5.97
CA VAL A 63 0.67 -5.22 5.12
C VAL A 63 0.85 -5.82 3.73
N ILE A 64 -0.18 -6.44 3.24
CA ILE A 64 -0.22 -7.03 1.90
C ILE A 64 -1.17 -6.20 1.04
N CYS A 65 -0.66 -5.69 -0.08
CA CYS A 65 -1.48 -4.95 -1.05
C CYS A 65 -1.64 -5.81 -2.31
N ASP A 66 -2.83 -6.34 -2.50
CA ASP A 66 -3.16 -7.08 -3.72
C ASP A 66 -3.53 -6.11 -4.83
N GLU A 67 -3.30 -6.50 -6.06
CA GLU A 67 -3.50 -5.63 -7.22
C GLU A 67 -2.76 -4.29 -7.06
N ALA A 68 -1.55 -4.35 -6.55
CA ALA A 68 -0.78 -3.18 -6.12
C ALA A 68 -0.45 -2.20 -7.27
N HIS A 69 -0.53 -2.65 -8.52
CA HIS A 69 -0.39 -1.77 -9.69
C HIS A 69 -1.44 -0.63 -9.70
N ARG A 70 -2.54 -0.78 -8.97
CA ARG A 70 -3.55 0.27 -8.81
C ARG A 70 -3.06 1.42 -7.93
N MET A 71 -2.03 1.21 -7.13
CA MET A 71 -1.35 2.27 -6.38
C MET A 71 -0.28 2.89 -7.26
N SER A 72 -0.69 3.59 -8.30
CA SER A 72 0.21 4.11 -9.30
C SER A 72 0.41 5.61 -9.22
N ALA A 73 1.56 6.06 -9.68
CA ALA A 73 1.83 7.45 -10.01
C ALA A 73 2.29 7.50 -11.46
N THR A 74 2.06 8.61 -12.12
CA THR A 74 2.38 8.76 -13.53
C THR A 74 3.21 10.01 -13.76
N VAL A 75 4.26 9.88 -14.58
CA VAL A 75 5.06 11.01 -15.05
C VAL A 75 4.63 11.37 -16.46
N PHE A 76 4.20 12.61 -16.65
CA PHE A 76 3.78 13.09 -17.95
C PHE A 76 4.21 14.56 -18.12
N GLY A 77 4.92 14.85 -19.22
CA GLY A 77 5.35 16.21 -19.51
C GLY A 77 6.26 16.84 -18.46
N GLY A 78 7.04 16.03 -17.77
CA GLY A 78 7.91 16.50 -16.68
C GLY A 78 7.23 16.66 -15.34
N GLU A 79 5.92 16.46 -15.27
CA GLU A 79 5.14 16.50 -14.03
C GLU A 79 4.77 15.09 -13.56
N THR A 80 4.82 14.89 -12.25
CA THR A 80 4.41 13.63 -11.64
C THR A 80 3.01 13.78 -11.03
N LYS A 81 2.10 12.93 -11.45
CA LYS A 81 0.77 12.84 -10.86
C LYS A 81 0.72 11.70 -9.86
N TYR A 82 0.46 12.04 -8.61
CA TYR A 82 0.29 11.08 -7.53
C TYR A 82 -1.19 10.83 -7.31
N THR A 83 -1.64 9.59 -7.57
CA THR A 83 -3.01 9.21 -7.26
C THR A 83 -3.21 9.10 -5.75
N LYS A 84 -4.46 9.16 -5.29
CA LYS A 84 -4.78 8.96 -3.87
C LYS A 84 -4.34 7.57 -3.39
N ARG A 85 -4.45 6.57 -4.25
CA ARG A 85 -3.99 5.21 -3.93
C ARG A 85 -2.48 5.15 -3.76
N TYR A 86 -1.72 5.86 -4.60
CA TYR A 86 -0.27 5.95 -4.47
C TYR A 86 0.13 6.63 -3.16
N GLN A 87 -0.49 7.76 -2.86
CA GLN A 87 -0.23 8.51 -1.62
C GLN A 87 -0.56 7.65 -0.40
N PHE A 88 -1.65 6.91 -0.46
CA PHE A 88 -2.02 5.97 0.60
C PHE A 88 -0.95 4.89 0.77
N GLY A 89 -0.44 4.34 -0.34
CA GLY A 89 0.65 3.37 -0.33
C GLY A 89 1.92 3.92 0.32
N GLN A 90 2.27 5.17 0.04
CA GLN A 90 3.41 5.83 0.68
C GLN A 90 3.21 5.95 2.20
N ARG A 91 2.02 6.32 2.63
CA ARG A 91 1.69 6.45 4.05
C ARG A 91 1.78 5.12 4.79
N ILE A 92 1.24 4.06 4.20
CA ILE A 92 1.32 2.71 4.76
C ILE A 92 2.77 2.24 4.82
N GLY A 93 3.52 2.41 3.74
CA GLY A 93 4.90 1.95 3.66
C GLY A 93 5.80 2.56 4.73
N ALA A 94 5.52 3.80 5.13
CA ALA A 94 6.25 4.46 6.21
C ALA A 94 5.89 3.92 7.59
N ARG A 95 4.77 3.24 7.74
CA ARG A 95 4.21 2.83 9.05
C ARG A 95 4.22 1.33 9.30
N THR A 96 4.36 0.51 8.27
CA THR A 96 4.41 -0.94 8.45
C THR A 96 5.86 -1.43 8.53
N ARG A 97 6.08 -2.52 9.26
CA ARG A 97 7.38 -3.17 9.30
C ARG A 97 7.71 -3.86 8.00
N ASN A 98 6.73 -4.52 7.43
CA ASN A 98 6.89 -5.27 6.18
C ASN A 98 5.75 -4.94 5.23
N LEU A 99 6.09 -4.60 4.00
CA LEU A 99 5.13 -4.30 2.95
C LEU A 99 5.31 -5.28 1.80
N LEU A 100 4.25 -6.00 1.47
CA LEU A 100 4.23 -6.91 0.33
C LEU A 100 3.28 -6.35 -0.73
N LEU A 101 3.81 -6.08 -1.90
CA LEU A 101 3.03 -5.63 -3.06
C LEU A 101 2.88 -6.79 -4.04
N MET A 102 1.64 -7.16 -4.34
CA MET A 102 1.32 -8.24 -5.26
C MET A 102 0.67 -7.68 -6.52
N SER A 103 1.25 -7.96 -7.67
CA SER A 103 0.71 -7.53 -8.95
C SER A 103 1.16 -8.46 -10.07
N ALA A 104 0.24 -8.74 -10.98
CA ALA A 104 0.57 -9.45 -12.21
C ALA A 104 1.20 -8.52 -13.27
N THR A 105 1.03 -7.19 -13.11
CA THR A 105 1.48 -6.19 -14.09
C THR A 105 2.18 -5.02 -13.40
N PRO A 106 3.35 -5.25 -12.74
CA PRO A 106 4.03 -4.18 -12.01
C PRO A 106 4.61 -3.09 -12.92
N HIS A 107 4.92 -3.41 -14.17
CA HIS A 107 5.49 -2.48 -15.15
C HIS A 107 4.48 -2.22 -16.26
N ASN A 108 4.14 -0.94 -16.47
CA ASN A 108 3.17 -0.52 -17.49
C ASN A 108 3.81 -0.05 -18.81
N GLY A 109 5.09 -0.36 -19.04
CA GLY A 109 5.84 0.07 -20.21
C GLY A 109 6.56 1.41 -20.06
N LYS A 110 6.38 2.11 -18.95
CA LYS A 110 7.06 3.38 -18.66
C LYS A 110 7.99 3.20 -17.46
N ASP A 111 9.30 3.38 -17.69
CA ASP A 111 10.30 3.22 -16.63
C ASP A 111 10.07 4.15 -15.44
N ALA A 112 9.69 5.41 -15.71
CA ALA A 112 9.45 6.38 -14.66
C ALA A 112 8.29 5.96 -13.75
N ASP A 113 7.20 5.47 -14.33
CA ASP A 113 6.04 5.00 -13.56
C ASP A 113 6.39 3.76 -12.74
N PHE A 114 7.17 2.85 -13.32
CA PHE A 114 7.66 1.67 -12.62
C PHE A 114 8.55 2.03 -11.43
N GLN A 115 9.44 3.00 -11.62
CA GLN A 115 10.31 3.47 -10.54
C GLN A 115 9.50 4.08 -9.39
N LEU A 116 8.48 4.85 -9.71
CA LEU A 116 7.59 5.42 -8.69
C LEU A 116 6.82 4.32 -7.95
N PHE A 117 6.36 3.32 -8.67
CA PHE A 117 5.70 2.16 -8.06
C PHE A 117 6.64 1.43 -7.10
N MET A 118 7.87 1.17 -7.53
CA MET A 118 8.86 0.51 -6.68
C MET A 118 9.31 1.38 -5.51
N GLY A 119 9.19 2.70 -5.64
CA GLY A 119 9.44 3.64 -4.56
C GLY A 119 8.55 3.46 -3.33
N LEU A 120 7.41 2.77 -3.48
CA LEU A 120 6.58 2.37 -2.35
C LEU A 120 7.29 1.40 -1.41
N LEU A 121 8.22 0.61 -1.94
CA LEU A 121 9.01 -0.35 -1.17
C LEU A 121 10.24 0.29 -0.53
N ASP A 122 10.94 1.13 -1.29
CA ASP A 122 12.15 1.79 -0.83
C ASP A 122 12.36 3.08 -1.64
N SER A 123 11.99 4.21 -1.07
CA SER A 123 12.07 5.49 -1.73
C SER A 123 13.52 5.91 -2.05
N ASP A 124 14.44 5.59 -1.18
CA ASP A 124 15.85 5.95 -1.36
C ASP A 124 16.48 5.21 -2.54
N ARG A 125 16.05 3.97 -2.77
CA ARG A 125 16.57 3.13 -3.84
C ARG A 125 15.96 3.44 -5.20
N PHE A 126 14.64 3.71 -5.25
CA PHE A 126 13.87 3.77 -6.49
C PHE A 126 13.52 5.16 -6.99
N GLU A 127 13.78 6.20 -6.22
CA GLU A 127 13.64 7.59 -6.65
C GLU A 127 14.92 8.15 -7.27
N GLY A 128 15.88 7.28 -7.57
CA GLY A 128 17.18 7.66 -8.08
C GLY A 128 17.19 8.43 -9.38
N ARG A 129 16.16 8.32 -10.21
CA ARG A 129 16.02 9.07 -11.45
C ARG A 129 16.06 10.58 -11.23
N PHE A 130 15.56 11.04 -10.11
CA PHE A 130 15.48 12.47 -9.77
C PHE A 130 16.68 12.95 -8.98
N ARG A 131 17.64 12.06 -8.71
CA ARG A 131 18.89 12.36 -8.04
C ARG A 131 20.03 12.30 -9.05
N GLU A 132 20.73 13.40 -9.24
CA GLU A 132 21.87 13.44 -10.14
C GLU A 132 22.91 12.39 -9.75
N GLY A 133 23.40 11.66 -10.77
CA GLY A 133 24.47 10.67 -10.60
C GLY A 133 24.10 9.41 -9.87
N VAL A 134 22.82 9.16 -9.67
CA VAL A 134 22.39 7.94 -8.98
C VAL A 134 22.38 6.76 -9.94
N HIS A 135 22.78 5.64 -9.39
CA HIS A 135 22.89 4.36 -10.05
C HIS A 135 21.62 3.96 -10.81
N LYS A 136 21.81 3.22 -11.87
CA LYS A 136 20.70 2.51 -12.49
C LYS A 136 20.00 1.68 -11.44
N ILE A 137 18.68 1.74 -11.44
CA ILE A 137 17.90 0.96 -10.52
C ILE A 137 18.01 -0.52 -10.92
N ASP A 138 18.58 -1.29 -10.04
CA ASP A 138 18.66 -2.73 -10.20
C ASP A 138 17.48 -3.37 -9.49
N VAL A 139 16.56 -3.91 -10.26
CA VAL A 139 15.37 -4.58 -9.74
C VAL A 139 15.50 -6.10 -9.82
N SER A 140 16.64 -6.61 -10.25
CA SER A 140 16.82 -8.04 -10.45
C SER A 140 16.69 -8.85 -9.18
N ASP A 141 17.08 -8.27 -8.05
CA ASP A 141 16.97 -8.91 -6.74
C ASP A 141 15.57 -8.82 -6.10
N LEU A 142 14.64 -8.10 -6.75
CA LEU A 142 13.25 -7.98 -6.29
C LEU A 142 12.29 -8.85 -7.12
N MET A 143 12.77 -9.35 -8.23
CA MET A 143 12.01 -10.19 -9.12
C MET A 143 12.55 -11.60 -9.14
#